data_89cae483e7850f8d9ad6859fc14943fc
#
_entry.id   89cae483e7850f8d9ad6859fc14943fc
#
_cell.length_a   1.000
_cell.length_b   1.000
_cell.length_c   1.000
_cell.angle_alpha   90.00
_cell.angle_beta   90.00
_cell.angle_gamma   90.00
#
_symmetry.space_group_name_H-M   'P 1'
#
loop_
_entity.id
_entity.type
_entity.pdbx_description
1 polymer ?
#
loop_
_entity_poly.entity_id
_entity_poly.type
_entity_poly.pdbx_seq_one_letter_code
_entity_poly.pdbx_strand_id
1 'polypeptide(L)'
;MLALAAPDKASLYHHRPNGAESFELAITAHDCTYSALCHDPSHRSMTKPAAPKDGRLNLSFLLLASNPVHNSMDVTIAAEPERTSEMPAWRQRDTETTAWDVGTVDPRFLLLDLSDMLLDEPQNYCDTENNSWQFSGIFNAPTTSVDILSARVATLSNTLHDMAINKPHLKQGFDQSCQRGFFTASHFQNVLIFFFRRRHYHKDTIHWPTFDPDKVAVHSLLAVVLTGTVYLECLDQSPSSYLTTSLLELSEKYIYKELKSLVDQNTTPVTSRHMLEICQAAVLMNTLEGSSNHIEARRRIASKRIPTLVATLRKSGMIGLKHLPDESWETFIHRETCIRVAAWTFINDSLMALFCNNPPIMTAKEMTGYLPCANDIWEADSSVAFQERAEQKLIRSYPSSYNEAVAGILADEWTAVMRESFGKLDASDLFYVCASLLRHLFHCRTAAVSPDYPLMLLRALDRWDSLWPDAYERIPEDDRRWLGIAKHTPEVIAISRRAIKLIGTEEAKTSAYLQGIATYDTAVFHEFVQQFGQESQGGKAKN
;
A
#
# COMPACT_ATOMS: atom_id res chain seq x y z
N MET A 1 -27.48 17.81 -41.95
CA MET A 1 -28.88 18.25 -41.98
C MET A 1 -29.72 17.26 -41.22
N LEU A 2 -30.10 17.64 -40.03
CA LEU A 2 -31.33 17.29 -39.32
C LEU A 2 -31.21 17.92 -37.91
N ALA A 3 -31.86 19.06 -37.78
CA ALA A 3 -32.10 19.76 -36.53
C ALA A 3 -33.22 19.04 -35.77
N LEU A 4 -33.12 18.85 -34.49
CA LEU A 4 -34.25 18.59 -33.62
C LEU A 4 -34.16 19.47 -32.39
N ALA A 5 -35.29 20.15 -32.19
CA ALA A 5 -35.56 21.23 -31.27
C ALA A 5 -35.60 20.82 -29.83
N ALA A 6 -35.30 21.78 -28.95
CA ALA A 6 -35.57 21.75 -27.53
C ALA A 6 -37.07 21.96 -27.24
N PRO A 7 -37.62 21.45 -26.16
CA PRO A 7 -38.83 22.00 -25.58
C PRO A 7 -38.60 22.77 -24.29
N ASP A 8 -39.46 23.74 -24.13
CA ASP A 8 -39.58 24.84 -23.23
C ASP A 8 -39.65 24.52 -21.72
N LYS A 9 -39.26 25.56 -20.99
CA LYS A 9 -39.51 25.77 -19.56
C LYS A 9 -41.01 25.85 -19.25
N ALA A 10 -41.41 25.14 -18.24
CA ALA A 10 -42.63 25.46 -17.48
C ALA A 10 -42.31 25.56 -15.98
N SER A 11 -42.48 26.76 -15.49
CA SER A 11 -42.53 27.25 -14.15
C SER A 11 -43.72 26.63 -13.38
N LEU A 12 -43.49 26.20 -12.12
CA LEU A 12 -44.55 26.11 -11.13
C LEU A 12 -44.00 26.51 -9.76
N TYR A 13 -44.48 27.66 -9.34
CA TYR A 13 -44.38 28.26 -7.98
C TYR A 13 -45.50 27.74 -7.07
N HIS A 14 -45.21 27.81 -5.75
CA HIS A 14 -46.08 27.79 -4.57
C HIS A 14 -46.41 26.41 -3.95
N HIS A 15 -46.02 26.12 -2.72
CA HIS A 15 -46.48 26.67 -1.46
C HIS A 15 -45.62 26.19 -0.27
N ARG A 16 -45.23 27.11 0.61
CA ARG A 16 -44.89 26.80 2.02
C ARG A 16 -46.16 26.81 2.87
N PRO A 17 -46.23 26.04 3.93
CA PRO A 17 -46.66 26.59 5.18
C PRO A 17 -45.63 26.45 6.32
N ASN A 18 -45.63 27.50 7.14
CA ASN A 18 -44.94 27.61 8.42
C ASN A 18 -45.46 26.61 9.44
N GLY A 19 -44.55 26.08 10.27
CA GLY A 19 -44.87 25.36 11.48
C GLY A 19 -43.59 25.10 12.26
N ALA A 20 -43.25 26.04 13.15
CA ALA A 20 -42.19 25.88 14.12
C ALA A 20 -42.73 25.00 15.26
N GLU A 21 -42.15 23.84 15.48
CA GLU A 21 -42.16 23.17 16.77
C GLU A 21 -40.73 22.75 17.11
N SER A 22 -40.21 23.44 18.12
CA SER A 22 -38.98 23.10 18.82
C SER A 22 -39.16 21.81 19.63
N PHE A 23 -38.46 20.76 19.25
CA PHE A 23 -38.21 19.63 20.13
C PHE A 23 -36.79 19.75 20.71
N GLU A 24 -36.74 20.23 21.95
CA GLU A 24 -35.60 19.99 22.83
C GLU A 24 -35.52 18.50 23.16
N LEU A 25 -34.54 17.81 22.63
CA LEU A 25 -34.16 16.48 23.09
C LEU A 25 -32.98 16.64 24.06
N ALA A 26 -33.29 16.43 25.32
CA ALA A 26 -32.34 16.30 26.41
C ALA A 26 -31.40 15.12 26.12
N ILE A 27 -30.13 15.44 25.80
CA ILE A 27 -29.06 14.46 25.76
C ILE A 27 -28.59 14.26 27.20
N THR A 28 -29.06 13.19 27.85
CA THR A 28 -28.43 12.68 29.06
C THR A 28 -27.07 12.10 28.70
N ALA A 29 -26.01 12.77 29.21
CA ALA A 29 -24.67 12.26 29.20
C ALA A 29 -24.62 10.92 29.95
N HIS A 30 -24.38 9.84 29.22
CA HIS A 30 -23.86 8.62 29.79
C HIS A 30 -22.34 8.66 29.62
N ASP A 31 -21.65 8.98 30.70
CA ASP A 31 -20.25 8.73 30.91
C ASP A 31 -19.97 7.21 30.71
N CYS A 32 -19.50 6.85 29.55
CA CYS A 32 -18.81 5.58 29.35
C CYS A 32 -17.34 5.79 29.63
N THR A 33 -16.95 5.56 30.86
CA THR A 33 -15.56 5.39 31.29
C THR A 33 -14.94 4.18 30.57
N TYR A 34 -14.26 4.44 29.44
CA TYR A 34 -13.34 3.51 28.80
C TYR A 34 -11.94 3.73 29.42
N SER A 35 -11.80 3.37 30.66
CA SER A 35 -10.53 3.42 31.39
C SER A 35 -10.42 2.21 32.32
N ALA A 36 -10.25 1.02 31.78
CA ALA A 36 -9.83 -0.14 32.56
C ALA A 36 -9.56 -1.40 31.71
N LEU A 37 -8.78 -1.32 30.63
CA LEU A 37 -8.27 -2.55 29.97
C LEU A 37 -6.82 -2.44 29.46
N CYS A 38 -6.08 -1.43 29.92
CA CYS A 38 -4.66 -1.31 29.61
C CYS A 38 -3.82 -1.23 30.87
N HIS A 39 -3.79 -2.26 31.71
CA HIS A 39 -2.70 -2.52 32.67
C HIS A 39 -2.88 -3.90 33.28
N ASP A 40 -2.24 -4.88 32.69
CA ASP A 40 -1.67 -6.02 33.38
C ASP A 40 -0.44 -6.51 32.61
N PRO A 41 0.78 -6.18 33.06
CA PRO A 41 2.01 -6.72 32.49
C PRO A 41 2.34 -8.05 33.20
N SER A 42 1.52 -9.04 33.08
CA SER A 42 1.87 -10.39 33.48
C SER A 42 2.11 -11.23 32.24
N HIS A 43 3.35 -11.64 32.05
CA HIS A 43 3.87 -12.67 31.17
C HIS A 43 2.80 -13.64 30.65
N ARG A 44 2.27 -13.40 29.47
CA ARG A 44 1.73 -14.46 28.63
C ARG A 44 2.73 -14.71 27.51
N SER A 45 3.54 -15.74 27.70
CA SER A 45 4.16 -16.48 26.61
C SER A 45 3.12 -16.65 25.50
N MET A 46 3.23 -15.87 24.42
CA MET A 46 2.45 -16.13 23.21
C MET A 46 3.04 -17.40 22.59
N THR A 47 2.46 -18.53 22.96
CA THR A 47 2.60 -19.77 22.22
C THR A 47 2.30 -19.49 20.74
N LYS A 48 3.22 -19.90 19.85
CA LYS A 48 3.00 -19.92 18.39
C LYS A 48 1.54 -20.28 18.11
N PRO A 49 0.80 -19.52 17.30
CA PRO A 49 -0.52 -19.96 16.90
C PRO A 49 -0.35 -21.27 16.15
N ALA A 50 -0.76 -22.36 16.78
CA ALA A 50 -0.83 -23.67 16.13
C ALA A 50 -1.73 -23.50 14.90
N ALA A 51 -1.29 -24.00 13.74
CA ALA A 51 -2.14 -24.06 12.56
C ALA A 51 -3.50 -24.63 12.97
N PRO A 52 -4.61 -24.00 12.57
CA PRO A 52 -5.92 -24.41 13.04
C PRO A 52 -6.16 -25.83 12.56
N LYS A 53 -6.25 -26.77 13.49
CA LYS A 53 -6.52 -28.20 13.25
C LYS A 53 -7.89 -28.47 12.62
N ASP A 54 -8.71 -27.44 12.46
CA ASP A 54 -10.12 -27.53 12.06
C ASP A 54 -10.41 -27.03 10.65
N GLY A 55 -9.43 -26.71 9.82
CA GLY A 55 -9.65 -26.16 8.47
C GLY A 55 -10.36 -24.78 8.46
N ARG A 56 -10.45 -24.10 9.61
CA ARG A 56 -11.07 -22.77 9.74
C ARG A 56 -10.10 -21.71 9.31
N LEU A 57 -10.51 -20.90 8.35
CA LEU A 57 -9.75 -19.70 7.96
C LEU A 57 -9.87 -18.64 9.07
N ASN A 58 -8.73 -18.12 9.48
CA ASN A 58 -8.67 -16.98 10.37
C ASN A 58 -8.87 -15.71 9.54
N LEU A 59 -9.96 -14.97 9.72
CA LEU A 59 -10.24 -13.68 9.05
C LEU A 59 -9.88 -12.48 9.95
N SER A 60 -9.01 -12.68 10.92
CA SER A 60 -8.67 -11.66 11.92
C SER A 60 -8.06 -10.42 11.31
N PHE A 61 -7.21 -10.57 10.29
CA PHE A 61 -6.62 -9.42 9.60
C PHE A 61 -7.70 -8.61 8.86
N LEU A 62 -8.57 -9.25 8.09
CA LEU A 62 -9.62 -8.55 7.37
C LEU A 62 -10.58 -7.82 8.31
N LEU A 63 -10.93 -8.41 9.46
CA LEU A 63 -11.74 -7.76 10.49
C LEU A 63 -11.05 -6.53 11.09
N LEU A 64 -9.75 -6.58 11.31
CA LEU A 64 -8.99 -5.44 11.81
C LEU A 64 -8.81 -4.37 10.72
N ALA A 65 -8.36 -4.76 9.52
CA ALA A 65 -8.06 -3.85 8.44
C ALA A 65 -9.30 -3.15 7.84
N SER A 66 -10.47 -3.78 7.93
CA SER A 66 -11.73 -3.19 7.47
C SER A 66 -12.46 -2.38 8.55
N ASN A 67 -12.05 -2.46 9.81
CA ASN A 67 -12.69 -1.75 10.91
C ASN A 67 -12.61 -0.23 10.67
N PRO A 68 -13.76 0.48 10.58
CA PRO A 68 -13.78 1.89 10.27
C PRO A 68 -13.15 2.79 11.36
N VAL A 69 -12.84 2.24 12.54
CA VAL A 69 -12.17 2.96 13.64
C VAL A 69 -10.65 3.03 13.43
N HIS A 70 -10.06 2.13 12.64
CA HIS A 70 -8.62 2.03 12.44
C HIS A 70 -8.21 2.37 11.00
N ASN A 71 -6.99 2.87 10.83
CA ASN A 71 -6.37 2.92 9.51
C ASN A 71 -5.88 1.51 9.13
N SER A 72 -6.18 1.06 7.92
CA SER A 72 -5.76 -0.28 7.48
C SER A 72 -4.23 -0.42 7.41
N MET A 73 -3.50 0.68 7.16
CA MET A 73 -2.05 0.68 7.14
C MET A 73 -1.46 0.43 8.54
N ASP A 74 -2.01 1.08 9.58
CA ASP A 74 -1.57 0.90 10.97
C ASP A 74 -1.74 -0.56 11.41
N VAL A 75 -2.88 -1.17 11.03
CA VAL A 75 -3.15 -2.60 11.29
C VAL A 75 -2.13 -3.50 10.56
N THR A 76 -1.79 -3.17 9.32
CA THR A 76 -0.80 -3.94 8.56
C THR A 76 0.59 -3.86 9.20
N ILE A 77 0.97 -2.68 9.68
CA ILE A 77 2.25 -2.44 10.37
C ILE A 77 2.28 -3.16 11.72
N ALA A 78 1.22 -3.02 12.52
CA ALA A 78 1.12 -3.65 13.85
C ALA A 78 1.06 -5.19 13.81
N ALA A 79 0.58 -5.77 12.71
CA ALA A 79 0.53 -7.22 12.52
C ALA A 79 1.91 -7.85 12.26
N GLU A 80 2.97 -7.05 12.18
CA GLU A 80 4.33 -7.55 12.10
C GLU A 80 4.82 -7.96 13.50
N PRO A 81 5.48 -9.12 13.63
CA PRO A 81 6.02 -9.54 14.92
C PRO A 81 7.10 -8.56 15.39
N GLU A 82 7.06 -8.23 16.68
CA GLU A 82 8.16 -7.54 17.34
C GLU A 82 9.46 -8.31 17.12
N ARG A 83 10.55 -7.61 16.91
CA ARG A 83 11.87 -8.20 16.77
C ARG A 83 12.24 -8.95 18.04
N THR A 84 12.39 -10.24 17.96
CA THR A 84 13.20 -10.96 18.93
C THR A 84 14.68 -10.63 18.61
N SER A 85 15.44 -10.27 19.64
CA SER A 85 16.84 -9.80 19.57
C SER A 85 17.86 -10.83 19.06
N GLU A 86 17.41 -11.93 18.48
CA GLU A 86 18.31 -12.94 17.91
C GLU A 86 18.76 -12.54 16.51
N MET A 87 20.03 -12.28 16.40
CA MET A 87 20.74 -12.01 15.14
C MET A 87 20.58 -13.18 14.18
N PRO A 88 20.30 -12.94 12.90
CA PRO A 88 20.22 -14.01 11.90
C PRO A 88 21.51 -14.83 11.83
N ALA A 89 21.40 -16.15 11.72
CA ALA A 89 22.53 -17.09 11.73
C ALA A 89 23.60 -16.84 10.63
N TRP A 90 23.28 -16.09 9.57
CA TRP A 90 24.23 -15.70 8.53
C TRP A 90 25.25 -14.64 9.02
N ARG A 91 24.92 -13.86 10.05
CA ARG A 91 25.84 -12.90 10.68
C ARG A 91 26.90 -13.58 11.57
N GLN A 92 26.62 -14.80 12.04
CA GLN A 92 27.58 -15.58 12.87
C GLN A 92 28.66 -16.28 12.05
N ARG A 93 28.48 -16.43 10.71
CA ARG A 93 29.47 -17.12 9.86
C ARG A 93 30.62 -16.24 9.38
N ASP A 94 30.46 -14.92 9.38
CA ASP A 94 31.47 -13.99 8.83
C ASP A 94 32.39 -13.39 9.90
N THR A 95 32.22 -13.74 11.19
CA THR A 95 33.05 -13.22 12.28
C THR A 95 34.36 -13.96 12.50
N GLU A 96 34.63 -15.06 11.78
CA GLU A 96 35.85 -15.85 11.98
C GLU A 96 37.00 -15.53 11.01
N THR A 97 36.86 -14.68 10.04
CA THR A 97 37.97 -14.31 9.13
C THR A 97 37.98 -12.85 8.77
N THR A 98 39.10 -12.22 9.13
CA THR A 98 39.75 -11.02 8.57
C THR A 98 39.43 -9.67 9.20
N ALA A 99 40.53 -8.97 9.44
CA ALA A 99 40.61 -7.58 9.85
C ALA A 99 39.77 -6.68 8.92
N TRP A 100 38.92 -5.87 9.54
CA TRP A 100 37.98 -4.96 8.89
C TRP A 100 38.72 -3.89 8.07
N ASP A 101 38.62 -3.97 6.76
CA ASP A 101 38.92 -2.85 5.87
C ASP A 101 37.68 -1.93 5.87
N VAL A 102 37.80 -0.77 6.50
CA VAL A 102 36.72 0.20 6.74
C VAL A 102 36.14 0.79 5.45
N GLY A 103 36.69 0.42 4.28
CA GLY A 103 36.30 0.94 2.97
C GLY A 103 35.11 0.24 2.29
N THR A 104 34.61 -0.89 2.81
CA THR A 104 33.65 -1.74 2.09
C THR A 104 32.41 -2.14 2.91
N VAL A 105 32.04 -1.39 3.94
CA VAL A 105 30.85 -1.69 4.72
C VAL A 105 29.58 -1.35 3.94
N ASP A 106 28.83 -2.37 3.56
CA ASP A 106 27.53 -2.23 2.89
C ASP A 106 26.61 -1.33 3.73
N PRO A 107 26.10 -0.21 3.17
CA PRO A 107 25.19 0.69 3.89
C PRO A 107 23.98 0.00 4.51
N ARG A 108 23.56 -1.15 3.97
CA ARG A 108 22.47 -1.99 4.51
C ARG A 108 22.77 -2.53 5.90
N PHE A 109 24.02 -2.85 6.21
CA PHE A 109 24.43 -3.34 7.52
C PHE A 109 24.48 -2.22 8.57
N LEU A 110 24.97 -1.04 8.18
CA LEU A 110 24.97 0.12 9.07
C LEU A 110 23.54 0.53 9.48
N LEU A 111 22.59 0.46 8.54
CA LEU A 111 21.18 0.73 8.84
C LEU A 111 20.56 -0.32 9.78
N LEU A 112 21.00 -1.57 9.74
CA LEU A 112 20.55 -2.62 10.65
C LEU A 112 21.15 -2.47 12.07
N ASP A 113 22.42 -2.12 12.19
CA ASP A 113 23.08 -1.94 13.49
C ASP A 113 22.54 -0.76 14.28
N LEU A 114 22.25 0.35 13.61
CA LEU A 114 21.63 1.50 14.24
C LEU A 114 20.24 1.21 14.83
N SER A 115 19.50 0.17 14.29
CA SER A 115 18.22 -0.19 14.86
C SER A 115 18.33 -0.84 16.22
N ASP A 116 19.33 -1.65 16.40
CA ASP A 116 19.52 -2.38 17.64
C ASP A 116 20.01 -1.44 18.74
N MET A 117 20.77 -0.39 18.37
CA MET A 117 21.20 0.65 19.32
C MET A 117 20.09 1.64 19.72
N LEU A 118 19.10 1.89 18.84
CA LEU A 118 18.02 2.86 19.11
C LEU A 118 16.79 2.24 19.78
N LEU A 119 16.70 0.90 19.86
CA LEU A 119 15.54 0.20 20.44
C LEU A 119 15.79 -0.35 21.84
N ASP A 120 17.03 -0.33 22.35
CA ASP A 120 17.38 -0.95 23.64
C ASP A 120 17.24 -0.07 24.88
N GLU A 121 16.91 1.24 24.77
CA GLU A 121 16.56 2.02 25.98
C GLU A 121 15.59 3.19 25.75
N PRO A 122 14.33 3.11 26.20
CA PRO A 122 13.44 4.28 26.27
C PRO A 122 13.54 5.06 27.60
N GLN A 123 14.50 4.80 28.48
CA GLN A 123 14.60 5.51 29.76
C GLN A 123 15.97 6.16 29.96
N ASN A 124 15.97 7.49 30.03
CA ASN A 124 17.03 8.39 30.49
C ASN A 124 17.95 9.07 29.49
N TYR A 125 17.42 9.66 28.41
CA TYR A 125 18.16 10.71 27.69
C TYR A 125 17.34 12.01 27.53
N CYS A 126 16.93 12.58 28.65
CA CYS A 126 16.73 14.01 28.81
C CYS A 126 17.84 14.51 29.73
N ASP A 127 18.77 15.22 29.18
CA ASP A 127 19.84 16.04 29.76
C ASP A 127 21.25 15.57 29.39
N THR A 128 21.65 15.90 28.17
CA THR A 128 23.01 16.42 27.94
C THR A 128 23.04 17.13 26.58
N GLU A 129 23.07 18.43 26.60
CA GLU A 129 23.56 19.29 25.52
C GLU A 129 24.97 18.82 25.13
N ASN A 130 25.16 18.33 23.91
CA ASN A 130 26.42 18.01 23.22
C ASN A 130 26.66 16.56 22.76
N ASN A 131 25.65 15.84 22.31
CA ASN A 131 25.92 14.70 21.44
C ASN A 131 25.26 14.93 20.07
N SER A 132 25.87 15.80 19.27
CA SER A 132 25.68 15.78 17.83
C SER A 132 26.24 14.47 17.30
N TRP A 133 25.40 13.41 17.25
CA TRP A 133 25.73 12.20 16.51
C TRP A 133 25.94 12.59 15.06
N GLN A 134 27.19 12.72 14.68
CA GLN A 134 27.58 12.98 13.31
C GLN A 134 27.23 11.73 12.48
N PHE A 135 26.07 11.74 11.86
CA PHE A 135 25.63 10.78 10.84
C PHE A 135 26.51 10.79 9.57
N SER A 136 27.64 11.51 9.61
CA SER A 136 28.59 11.65 8.52
C SER A 136 29.21 10.34 8.02
N GLY A 137 29.06 9.24 8.76
CA GLY A 137 29.57 7.92 8.35
C GLY A 137 28.61 7.07 7.51
N ILE A 138 27.30 7.32 7.59
CA ILE A 138 26.29 6.46 6.92
C ILE A 138 26.12 6.84 5.44
N PHE A 139 26.30 8.11 5.13
CA PHE A 139 26.17 8.60 3.78
C PHE A 139 27.49 9.11 3.27
N ASN A 140 28.65 8.69 3.59
CA ASN A 140 29.92 9.21 3.07
C ASN A 140 29.82 10.60 2.38
N ALA A 141 28.88 11.40 2.86
CA ALA A 141 28.51 12.66 2.28
C ALA A 141 29.34 13.74 2.97
N PRO A 142 30.03 14.58 2.23
CA PRO A 142 30.70 15.74 2.79
C PRO A 142 29.66 16.60 3.56
N THR A 143 30.09 17.38 4.52
CA THR A 143 29.31 18.33 5.34
C THR A 143 28.31 19.19 4.56
N THR A 144 28.42 19.24 3.25
CA THR A 144 27.49 19.89 2.31
C THR A 144 26.13 19.21 2.16
N SER A 145 25.97 17.92 2.49
CA SER A 145 24.73 17.17 2.26
C SER A 145 23.62 17.56 3.25
N VAL A 146 23.96 17.84 4.50
CA VAL A 146 22.97 18.32 5.49
C VAL A 146 22.43 19.68 5.09
N ASP A 147 23.27 20.53 4.53
CA ASP A 147 22.87 21.85 4.05
C ASP A 147 21.93 21.77 2.84
N ILE A 148 22.16 20.84 1.91
CA ILE A 148 21.30 20.62 0.74
C ILE A 148 19.92 20.14 1.19
N LEU A 149 19.85 19.08 2.01
CA LEU A 149 18.58 18.57 2.50
C LEU A 149 17.83 19.64 3.30
N SER A 150 18.51 20.39 4.18
CA SER A 150 17.90 21.48 4.95
C SER A 150 17.30 22.55 4.04
N ALA A 151 18.00 22.96 2.99
CA ALA A 151 17.48 23.92 2.01
C ALA A 151 16.27 23.37 1.24
N ARG A 152 16.28 22.10 0.88
CA ARG A 152 15.14 21.43 0.21
C ARG A 152 13.91 21.35 1.11
N VAL A 153 14.10 20.98 2.39
CA VAL A 153 13.02 20.91 3.38
C VAL A 153 12.43 22.30 3.64
N ALA A 154 13.27 23.32 3.77
CA ALA A 154 12.81 24.71 3.93
C ALA A 154 12.02 25.19 2.70
N THR A 155 12.51 24.92 1.48
CA THR A 155 11.80 25.26 0.23
C THR A 155 10.46 24.55 0.15
N LEU A 156 10.39 23.27 0.49
CA LEU A 156 9.16 22.48 0.53
C LEU A 156 8.17 23.06 1.54
N SER A 157 8.63 23.36 2.76
CA SER A 157 7.81 23.96 3.82
C SER A 157 7.20 25.29 3.37
N ASN A 158 8.00 26.18 2.78
CA ASN A 158 7.54 27.45 2.24
C ASN A 158 6.49 27.26 1.14
N THR A 159 6.73 26.34 0.20
CA THR A 159 5.80 26.05 -0.89
C THR A 159 4.45 25.55 -0.36
N LEU A 160 4.45 24.65 0.61
CA LEU A 160 3.23 24.14 1.23
C LEU A 160 2.52 25.22 2.07
N HIS A 161 3.29 26.05 2.77
CA HIS A 161 2.74 27.22 3.48
C HIS A 161 1.98 28.15 2.52
N ASP A 162 2.59 28.52 1.38
CA ASP A 162 1.97 29.39 0.38
C ASP A 162 0.69 28.78 -0.20
N MET A 163 0.67 27.46 -0.38
CA MET A 163 -0.53 26.74 -0.81
C MET A 163 -1.65 26.72 0.25
N ALA A 164 -1.28 26.79 1.53
CA ALA A 164 -2.20 26.73 2.66
C ALA A 164 -2.73 28.12 3.08
N ILE A 165 -2.01 29.21 2.79
CA ILE A 165 -2.23 30.56 3.35
C ILE A 165 -3.69 31.05 3.23
N ASN A 166 -4.35 30.76 2.11
CA ASN A 166 -5.73 31.16 1.84
C ASN A 166 -6.78 30.09 2.22
N LYS A 167 -6.37 29.06 2.97
CA LYS A 167 -7.23 27.92 3.36
C LYS A 167 -7.05 27.63 4.85
N PRO A 168 -7.85 28.29 5.73
CA PRO A 168 -7.61 28.28 7.19
C PRO A 168 -7.47 26.86 7.78
N HIS A 169 -8.31 25.90 7.33
CA HIS A 169 -8.27 24.52 7.83
C HIS A 169 -6.96 23.80 7.45
N LEU A 170 -6.43 24.01 6.22
CA LEU A 170 -5.15 23.45 5.80
C LEU A 170 -3.99 24.11 6.51
N LYS A 171 -4.06 25.44 6.67
CA LYS A 171 -3.03 26.21 7.35
C LYS A 171 -2.87 25.79 8.82
N GLN A 172 -3.98 25.62 9.54
CA GLN A 172 -3.94 25.19 10.93
C GLN A 172 -3.21 23.84 11.10
N GLY A 173 -3.57 22.83 10.30
CA GLY A 173 -2.91 21.52 10.39
C GLY A 173 -1.45 21.54 9.94
N PHE A 174 -1.12 22.34 8.92
CA PHE A 174 0.26 22.57 8.50
C PHE A 174 1.08 23.22 9.62
N ASP A 175 0.57 24.30 10.23
CA ASP A 175 1.24 25.00 11.33
C ASP A 175 1.47 24.07 12.53
N GLN A 176 0.51 23.18 12.85
CA GLN A 176 0.66 22.17 13.90
C GLN A 176 1.80 21.20 13.60
N SER A 177 1.88 20.70 12.35
CA SER A 177 2.96 19.78 11.95
C SER A 177 4.33 20.47 11.96
N CYS A 178 4.40 21.76 11.58
CA CYS A 178 5.63 22.57 11.70
C CYS A 178 6.06 22.72 13.16
N GLN A 179 5.13 23.04 14.07
CA GLN A 179 5.42 23.18 15.50
C GLN A 179 5.93 21.87 16.13
N ARG A 180 5.49 20.72 15.62
CA ARG A 180 5.96 19.41 16.05
C ARG A 180 7.30 18.99 15.43
N GLY A 181 7.88 19.83 14.57
CA GLY A 181 9.18 19.61 13.95
C GLY A 181 9.17 18.73 12.70
N PHE A 182 8.00 18.51 12.06
CA PHE A 182 7.93 17.70 10.83
C PHE A 182 8.88 18.21 9.75
N PHE A 183 8.95 19.53 9.51
CA PHE A 183 9.81 20.12 8.48
C PHE A 183 11.21 20.45 9.02
N THR A 184 11.88 19.45 9.57
CA THR A 184 13.30 19.54 9.96
C THR A 184 14.13 18.50 9.19
N ALA A 185 15.39 18.83 8.87
CA ALA A 185 16.28 17.89 8.18
C ALA A 185 16.50 16.62 9.00
N SER A 186 16.61 16.73 10.33
CA SER A 186 16.77 15.58 11.23
C SER A 186 15.55 14.65 11.20
N HIS A 187 14.33 15.20 11.22
CA HIS A 187 13.12 14.39 11.08
C HIS A 187 13.11 13.64 9.75
N PHE A 188 13.42 14.33 8.64
CA PHE A 188 13.48 13.71 7.31
C PHE A 188 14.50 12.58 7.26
N GLN A 189 15.71 12.80 7.79
CA GLN A 189 16.76 11.77 7.84
C GLN A 189 16.31 10.54 8.65
N ASN A 190 15.80 10.75 9.86
CA ASN A 190 15.33 9.67 10.72
C ASN A 190 14.21 8.87 10.03
N VAL A 191 13.24 9.55 9.46
CA VAL A 191 12.09 8.92 8.81
C VAL A 191 12.50 8.14 7.56
N LEU A 192 13.48 8.62 6.79
CA LEU A 192 14.03 7.87 5.64
C LEU A 192 14.61 6.52 6.09
N ILE A 193 15.31 6.49 7.23
CA ILE A 193 15.82 5.26 7.82
C ILE A 193 14.65 4.31 8.13
N PHE A 194 13.61 4.77 8.79
CA PHE A 194 12.43 3.95 9.10
C PHE A 194 11.72 3.44 7.85
N PHE A 195 11.56 4.28 6.83
CA PHE A 195 10.94 3.87 5.57
C PHE A 195 11.68 2.72 4.89
N PHE A 196 13.01 2.82 4.76
CA PHE A 196 13.79 1.80 4.07
C PHE A 196 14.09 0.55 4.93
N ARG A 197 14.07 0.67 6.24
CA ARG A 197 14.19 -0.48 7.14
C ARG A 197 12.98 -1.40 7.11
N ARG A 198 11.81 -0.81 7.03
CA ARG A 198 10.58 -1.58 6.91
C ARG A 198 10.54 -2.18 5.51
N ARG A 199 10.78 -3.49 5.40
CA ARG A 199 10.66 -4.25 4.16
C ARG A 199 9.18 -4.43 3.78
N HIS A 200 8.38 -3.36 3.91
CA HIS A 200 7.03 -3.33 3.40
C HIS A 200 7.06 -3.26 1.89
N TYR A 201 6.12 -3.93 1.28
CA TYR A 201 5.98 -3.92 -0.16
C TYR A 201 5.69 -2.52 -0.75
N HIS A 202 5.21 -1.55 0.03
CA HIS A 202 5.06 -0.16 -0.43
C HIS A 202 6.35 0.48 -0.92
N LYS A 203 7.50 0.08 -0.36
CA LYS A 203 8.79 0.55 -0.83
C LYS A 203 9.22 -0.08 -2.15
N ASP A 204 8.52 -1.10 -2.62
CA ASP A 204 8.82 -1.73 -3.91
C ASP A 204 8.71 -0.76 -5.08
N THR A 205 8.00 0.36 -4.93
CA THR A 205 7.97 1.43 -5.93
C THR A 205 9.17 2.37 -5.86
N ILE A 206 10.01 2.28 -4.83
CA ILE A 206 11.19 3.13 -4.62
C ILE A 206 12.43 2.23 -4.60
N HIS A 207 13.30 2.38 -5.58
CA HIS A 207 14.56 1.65 -5.62
C HIS A 207 15.55 2.25 -4.62
N TRP A 208 15.67 1.59 -3.45
CA TRP A 208 16.43 2.15 -2.35
C TRP A 208 17.94 2.32 -2.62
N PRO A 209 18.64 1.42 -3.37
CA PRO A 209 20.07 1.60 -3.62
C PRO A 209 20.43 2.86 -4.42
N THR A 210 19.48 3.35 -5.26
CA THR A 210 19.68 4.57 -6.05
C THR A 210 18.91 5.77 -5.52
N PHE A 211 18.22 5.63 -4.39
CA PHE A 211 17.48 6.74 -3.80
C PHE A 211 18.44 7.75 -3.17
N ASP A 212 18.43 8.96 -3.70
CA ASP A 212 19.25 10.06 -3.22
C ASP A 212 18.34 11.21 -2.77
N PRO A 213 18.23 11.47 -1.45
CA PRO A 213 17.35 12.50 -0.91
C PRO A 213 17.70 13.91 -1.37
N ASP A 214 18.94 14.13 -1.84
CA ASP A 214 19.39 15.42 -2.34
C ASP A 214 19.02 15.66 -3.82
N LYS A 215 18.71 14.58 -4.57
CA LYS A 215 18.46 14.66 -6.02
C LYS A 215 17.05 14.28 -6.45
N VAL A 216 16.38 13.38 -5.71
CA VAL A 216 15.02 12.94 -6.05
C VAL A 216 14.04 14.12 -6.10
N ALA A 217 12.99 14.04 -6.91
CA ALA A 217 11.95 15.07 -6.92
C ALA A 217 11.42 15.29 -5.50
N VAL A 218 11.26 16.56 -5.11
CA VAL A 218 10.84 16.93 -3.75
C VAL A 218 9.47 16.37 -3.39
N HIS A 219 8.63 16.11 -4.38
CA HIS A 219 7.33 15.44 -4.24
C HIS A 219 7.47 13.99 -3.79
N SER A 220 8.42 13.24 -4.39
CA SER A 220 8.75 11.87 -3.98
C SER A 220 9.39 11.85 -2.60
N LEU A 221 10.32 12.76 -2.32
CA LEU A 221 10.89 12.90 -0.98
C LEU A 221 9.79 13.11 0.07
N LEU A 222 8.84 14.02 -0.19
CA LEU A 222 7.71 14.27 0.69
C LEU A 222 6.86 13.01 0.91
N ALA A 223 6.48 12.31 -0.17
CA ALA A 223 5.64 11.11 -0.08
C ALA A 223 6.31 9.97 0.70
N VAL A 224 7.62 9.78 0.50
CA VAL A 224 8.43 8.81 1.25
C VAL A 224 8.49 9.19 2.73
N VAL A 225 8.72 10.46 3.05
CA VAL A 225 8.78 10.94 4.44
C VAL A 225 7.41 10.83 5.11
N LEU A 226 6.31 11.19 4.46
CA LEU A 226 4.96 11.01 5.02
C LEU A 226 4.68 9.53 5.33
N THR A 227 5.01 8.63 4.42
CA THR A 227 4.81 7.18 4.63
C THR A 227 5.71 6.67 5.77
N GLY A 228 6.97 7.06 5.79
CA GLY A 228 7.90 6.68 6.86
C GLY A 228 7.53 7.26 8.22
N THR A 229 6.89 8.45 8.26
CA THR A 229 6.37 9.03 9.51
C THR A 229 5.23 8.17 10.08
N VAL A 230 4.34 7.63 9.23
CA VAL A 230 3.33 6.66 9.70
C VAL A 230 4.00 5.42 10.30
N TYR A 231 5.07 4.91 9.68
CA TYR A 231 5.81 3.77 10.25
C TYR A 231 6.44 4.10 11.60
N LEU A 232 6.98 5.31 11.75
CA LEU A 232 7.54 5.78 13.01
C LEU A 232 6.45 5.92 14.09
N GLU A 233 5.32 6.55 13.76
CA GLU A 233 4.22 6.80 14.70
C GLU A 233 3.55 5.50 15.18
N CYS A 234 3.47 4.47 14.34
CA CYS A 234 2.96 3.16 14.74
C CYS A 234 3.85 2.43 15.75
N LEU A 235 5.14 2.78 15.81
CA LEU A 235 6.10 2.18 16.75
C LEU A 235 6.20 3.00 18.04
N ASP A 236 6.22 4.32 17.89
CA ASP A 236 6.28 5.25 19.00
C ASP A 236 4.85 5.54 19.46
N GLN A 237 4.38 4.87 20.49
CA GLN A 237 3.04 5.11 21.09
C GLN A 237 2.90 6.53 21.69
N SER A 238 3.70 7.47 21.20
CA SER A 238 3.66 8.87 21.60
C SER A 238 2.31 9.50 21.26
N PRO A 239 1.68 10.24 22.17
CA PRO A 239 0.39 10.88 21.95
C PRO A 239 0.42 12.04 20.94
N SER A 240 1.59 12.45 20.47
CA SER A 240 1.74 13.59 19.55
C SER A 240 2.13 13.13 18.15
N SER A 241 1.12 12.89 17.29
CA SER A 241 1.35 12.62 15.87
C SER A 241 1.96 13.83 15.15
N TYR A 242 3.02 13.62 14.36
CA TYR A 242 3.56 14.62 13.42
C TYR A 242 2.58 14.95 12.31
N LEU A 243 1.78 13.96 11.91
CA LEU A 243 0.85 14.06 10.79
C LEU A 243 -0.51 14.61 11.24
N THR A 244 -1.04 15.49 10.43
CA THR A 244 -2.43 15.93 10.51
C THR A 244 -3.15 15.60 9.21
N THR A 245 -4.45 15.36 9.28
CA THR A 245 -5.26 15.14 8.06
C THR A 245 -5.15 16.29 7.07
N SER A 246 -4.99 17.50 7.58
CA SER A 246 -4.79 18.70 6.75
C SER A 246 -3.43 18.73 6.06
N LEU A 247 -2.36 18.27 6.72
CA LEU A 247 -1.04 18.14 6.08
C LEU A 247 -1.08 17.08 4.97
N LEU A 248 -1.71 15.93 5.22
CA LEU A 248 -1.87 14.88 4.21
C LEU A 248 -2.66 15.39 2.99
N GLU A 249 -3.79 16.07 3.21
CA GLU A 249 -4.59 16.66 2.14
C GLU A 249 -3.81 17.75 1.37
N LEU A 250 -3.01 18.56 2.05
CA LEU A 250 -2.18 19.59 1.43
C LEU A 250 -1.07 18.96 0.57
N SER A 251 -0.42 17.92 1.07
CA SER A 251 0.61 17.15 0.37
C SER A 251 0.05 16.43 -0.85
N GLU A 252 -1.12 15.82 -0.73
CA GLU A 252 -1.88 15.25 -1.84
C GLU A 252 -2.11 16.29 -2.95
N LYS A 253 -2.61 17.47 -2.58
CA LYS A 253 -2.86 18.57 -3.54
C LYS A 253 -1.58 19.03 -4.22
N TYR A 254 -0.48 19.10 -3.48
CA TYR A 254 0.83 19.48 -4.01
C TYR A 254 1.31 18.50 -5.07
N ILE A 255 1.34 17.21 -4.76
CA ILE A 255 1.79 16.16 -5.66
C ILE A 255 0.91 16.10 -6.92
N TYR A 256 -0.41 16.12 -6.76
CA TYR A 256 -1.32 16.03 -7.90
C TYR A 256 -1.41 17.31 -8.75
N LYS A 257 -1.04 18.46 -8.20
CA LYS A 257 -0.89 19.70 -8.98
C LYS A 257 0.26 19.54 -9.97
N GLU A 258 1.39 18.99 -9.53
CA GLU A 258 2.55 18.73 -10.40
C GLU A 258 2.24 17.64 -11.43
N LEU A 259 1.65 16.52 -11.00
CA LEU A 259 1.24 15.45 -11.92
C LEU A 259 0.36 15.98 -13.05
N LYS A 260 -0.62 16.82 -12.73
CA LYS A 260 -1.49 17.45 -13.72
C LYS A 260 -0.71 18.37 -14.66
N SER A 261 0.18 19.21 -14.12
CA SER A 261 1.04 20.10 -14.92
C SER A 261 1.83 19.33 -15.98
N LEU A 262 2.44 18.20 -15.58
CA LEU A 262 3.22 17.34 -16.48
C LEU A 262 2.34 16.69 -17.58
N VAL A 263 1.12 16.28 -17.22
CA VAL A 263 0.17 15.72 -18.20
C VAL A 263 -0.27 16.76 -19.22
N ASP A 264 -0.52 18.00 -18.79
CA ASP A 264 -0.99 19.07 -19.65
C ASP A 264 0.08 19.54 -20.66
N GLN A 265 1.37 19.40 -20.32
CA GLN A 265 2.49 19.79 -21.19
C GLN A 265 2.71 18.92 -22.46
N ASN A 266 1.94 17.85 -22.65
CA ASN A 266 1.88 16.99 -23.86
C ASN A 266 3.19 16.32 -24.34
N THR A 267 4.33 16.54 -23.69
CA THR A 267 5.67 16.23 -24.24
C THR A 267 6.53 15.32 -23.37
N THR A 268 6.00 14.73 -22.31
CA THR A 268 6.80 13.93 -21.39
C THR A 268 6.92 12.47 -21.86
N PRO A 269 8.08 12.04 -22.36
CA PRO A 269 8.29 10.65 -22.75
C PRO A 269 8.32 9.72 -21.53
N VAL A 270 8.04 8.44 -21.71
CA VAL A 270 8.18 7.36 -20.68
C VAL A 270 9.55 7.40 -19.99
N THR A 271 10.57 7.91 -20.67
CA THR A 271 11.94 8.02 -20.16
C THR A 271 12.16 9.19 -19.21
N SER A 272 11.14 10.01 -18.94
CA SER A 272 11.28 11.14 -18.01
C SER A 272 11.37 10.64 -16.56
N ARG A 273 12.56 10.76 -15.97
CA ARG A 273 12.79 10.45 -14.56
C ARG A 273 11.89 11.29 -13.65
N HIS A 274 11.73 12.58 -13.93
CA HIS A 274 10.88 13.46 -13.13
C HIS A 274 9.41 13.00 -13.15
N MET A 275 8.85 12.66 -14.33
CA MET A 275 7.49 12.12 -14.43
C MET A 275 7.33 10.84 -13.60
N LEU A 276 8.29 9.93 -13.68
CA LEU A 276 8.27 8.69 -12.90
C LEU A 276 8.28 8.95 -11.41
N GLU A 277 9.15 9.85 -10.94
CA GLU A 277 9.24 10.23 -9.53
C GLU A 277 7.93 10.86 -9.01
N ILE A 278 7.24 11.67 -9.82
CA ILE A 278 5.92 12.20 -9.46
C ILE A 278 4.85 11.09 -9.43
N CYS A 279 4.90 10.12 -10.34
CA CYS A 279 4.00 8.97 -10.29
C CYS A 279 4.26 8.09 -9.05
N GLN A 280 5.52 7.89 -8.64
CA GLN A 280 5.87 7.22 -7.39
C GLN A 280 5.26 7.95 -6.18
N ALA A 281 5.41 9.27 -6.12
CA ALA A 281 4.79 10.09 -5.06
C ALA A 281 3.27 9.93 -5.03
N ALA A 282 2.62 9.93 -6.20
CA ALA A 282 1.18 9.75 -6.32
C ALA A 282 0.72 8.36 -5.85
N VAL A 283 1.46 7.28 -6.16
CA VAL A 283 1.16 5.93 -5.68
C VAL A 283 1.25 5.86 -4.16
N LEU A 284 2.32 6.39 -3.56
CA LEU A 284 2.48 6.40 -2.10
C LEU A 284 1.35 7.18 -1.42
N MET A 285 0.98 8.35 -1.96
CA MET A 285 -0.15 9.14 -1.43
C MET A 285 -1.47 8.41 -1.56
N ASN A 286 -1.73 7.73 -2.69
CA ASN A 286 -2.94 6.94 -2.86
C ASN A 286 -3.02 5.80 -1.85
N THR A 287 -1.91 5.15 -1.57
CA THR A 287 -1.84 4.09 -0.56
C THR A 287 -2.10 4.65 0.83
N LEU A 288 -1.43 5.73 1.18
CA LEU A 288 -1.51 6.36 2.50
C LEU A 288 -2.93 6.87 2.81
N GLU A 289 -3.50 7.68 1.93
CA GLU A 289 -4.82 8.27 2.09
C GLU A 289 -5.95 7.25 1.85
N GLY A 290 -5.73 6.27 0.95
CA GLY A 290 -6.69 5.21 0.66
C GLY A 290 -6.85 4.22 1.81
N SER A 291 -5.79 4.02 2.61
CA SER A 291 -5.80 3.18 3.81
C SER A 291 -6.27 3.90 5.08
N SER A 292 -6.46 5.22 5.02
CA SER A 292 -6.94 6.01 6.16
C SER A 292 -8.40 5.67 6.50
N ASN A 293 -8.84 5.91 7.73
CA ASN A 293 -10.25 5.77 8.14
C ASN A 293 -11.13 6.98 7.71
N HIS A 294 -10.55 7.93 6.99
CA HIS A 294 -11.23 9.14 6.54
C HIS A 294 -12.02 8.92 5.25
N ILE A 295 -13.35 8.90 5.32
CA ILE A 295 -14.23 8.67 4.14
C ILE A 295 -13.97 9.70 3.03
N GLU A 296 -13.80 10.97 3.36
CA GLU A 296 -13.56 12.03 2.36
C GLU A 296 -12.21 11.88 1.66
N ALA A 297 -11.17 11.43 2.38
CA ALA A 297 -9.88 11.11 1.77
C ALA A 297 -10.03 9.94 0.78
N ARG A 298 -10.61 8.83 1.22
CA ARG A 298 -10.88 7.67 0.34
C ARG A 298 -11.74 8.05 -0.87
N ARG A 299 -12.76 8.90 -0.68
CA ARG A 299 -13.58 9.41 -1.79
C ARG A 299 -12.74 10.19 -2.79
N ARG A 300 -11.86 11.10 -2.34
CA ARG A 300 -10.96 11.85 -3.23
C ARG A 300 -10.02 10.93 -3.98
N ILE A 301 -9.41 9.97 -3.28
CA ILE A 301 -8.50 8.99 -3.89
C ILE A 301 -9.22 8.18 -4.96
N ALA A 302 -10.32 7.55 -4.63
CA ALA A 302 -11.06 6.68 -5.55
C ALA A 302 -11.65 7.45 -6.75
N SER A 303 -12.27 8.61 -6.51
CA SER A 303 -13.01 9.33 -7.56
C SER A 303 -12.16 10.30 -8.39
N LYS A 304 -10.98 10.72 -7.91
CA LYS A 304 -10.16 11.73 -8.59
C LYS A 304 -8.71 11.30 -8.77
N ARG A 305 -8.06 10.79 -7.73
CA ARG A 305 -6.60 10.60 -7.74
C ARG A 305 -6.16 9.36 -8.49
N ILE A 306 -6.75 8.21 -8.19
CA ILE A 306 -6.50 6.99 -8.98
C ILE A 306 -6.85 7.21 -10.45
N PRO A 307 -8.02 7.77 -10.83
CA PRO A 307 -8.32 8.09 -12.24
C PRO A 307 -7.27 8.97 -12.91
N THR A 308 -6.80 10.02 -12.22
CA THR A 308 -5.77 10.91 -12.77
C THR A 308 -4.44 10.18 -12.97
N LEU A 309 -4.01 9.38 -11.99
CA LEU A 309 -2.77 8.62 -12.11
C LEU A 309 -2.87 7.58 -13.23
N VAL A 310 -3.96 6.83 -13.31
CA VAL A 310 -4.21 5.85 -14.39
C VAL A 310 -4.17 6.50 -15.76
N ALA A 311 -4.82 7.66 -15.93
CA ALA A 311 -4.77 8.42 -17.17
C ALA A 311 -3.33 8.84 -17.52
N THR A 312 -2.55 9.24 -16.51
CA THR A 312 -1.12 9.58 -16.69
C THR A 312 -0.31 8.36 -17.14
N LEU A 313 -0.47 7.21 -16.48
CA LEU A 313 0.25 5.97 -16.82
C LEU A 313 -0.09 5.48 -18.25
N ARG A 314 -1.37 5.60 -18.66
CA ARG A 314 -1.79 5.28 -20.02
C ARG A 314 -1.14 6.22 -21.04
N LYS A 315 -1.19 7.53 -20.78
CA LYS A 315 -0.64 8.55 -21.68
C LYS A 315 0.87 8.44 -21.83
N SER A 316 1.58 8.16 -20.72
CA SER A 316 3.04 8.00 -20.71
C SER A 316 3.52 6.64 -21.24
N GLY A 317 2.60 5.67 -21.48
CA GLY A 317 2.97 4.32 -21.91
C GLY A 317 3.63 3.46 -20.83
N MET A 318 3.48 3.81 -19.54
CA MET A 318 4.05 3.03 -18.42
C MET A 318 3.32 1.69 -18.24
N ILE A 319 2.04 1.60 -18.67
CA ILE A 319 1.31 0.34 -18.68
C ILE A 319 1.76 -0.48 -19.90
N GLY A 320 2.16 -1.72 -19.70
CA GLY A 320 2.58 -2.58 -20.80
C GLY A 320 4.09 -2.60 -21.04
N LEU A 321 4.89 -1.98 -20.19
CA LEU A 321 6.36 -2.03 -20.29
C LEU A 321 6.88 -3.44 -20.02
N LYS A 322 7.93 -3.78 -20.77
CA LYS A 322 8.70 -5.03 -20.65
C LYS A 322 10.19 -4.69 -20.63
N HIS A 323 10.98 -5.52 -19.98
CA HIS A 323 12.43 -5.43 -20.05
C HIS A 323 12.93 -5.71 -21.45
N LEU A 324 14.04 -5.08 -21.80
CA LEU A 324 14.72 -5.29 -23.07
C LEU A 324 15.88 -6.25 -22.86
N PRO A 325 16.22 -7.07 -23.87
CA PRO A 325 17.48 -7.81 -23.86
C PRO A 325 18.64 -6.82 -23.74
N ASP A 326 19.64 -7.18 -22.95
CA ASP A 326 20.92 -6.43 -22.83
C ASP A 326 20.77 -4.95 -22.41
N GLU A 327 19.71 -4.59 -21.67
CA GLU A 327 19.55 -3.24 -21.15
C GLU A 327 20.57 -2.95 -20.04
N SER A 328 21.01 -1.67 -19.95
CA SER A 328 21.89 -1.25 -18.86
C SER A 328 21.13 -1.27 -17.52
N TRP A 329 21.89 -1.39 -16.43
CA TRP A 329 21.32 -1.38 -15.08
C TRP A 329 20.44 -0.14 -14.81
N GLU A 330 20.87 1.03 -15.25
CA GLU A 330 20.09 2.28 -15.09
C GLU A 330 18.77 2.22 -15.89
N THR A 331 18.81 1.68 -17.10
CA THR A 331 17.62 1.48 -17.93
C THR A 331 16.69 0.47 -17.30
N PHE A 332 17.24 -0.62 -16.78
CA PHE A 332 16.49 -1.65 -16.04
C PHE A 332 15.76 -1.04 -14.84
N ILE A 333 16.48 -0.32 -13.95
CA ILE A 333 15.87 0.32 -12.77
C ILE A 333 14.73 1.25 -13.17
N HIS A 334 14.95 2.07 -14.20
CA HIS A 334 13.89 2.98 -14.67
C HIS A 334 12.67 2.21 -15.17
N ARG A 335 12.84 1.17 -16.00
CA ARG A 335 11.73 0.35 -16.51
C ARG A 335 11.04 -0.43 -15.42
N GLU A 336 11.80 -1.09 -14.56
CA GLU A 336 11.26 -1.84 -13.43
C GLU A 336 10.47 -0.94 -12.49
N THR A 337 10.97 0.27 -12.22
CA THR A 337 10.21 1.25 -11.44
C THR A 337 8.88 1.60 -12.10
N CYS A 338 8.85 1.81 -13.42
CA CYS A 338 7.61 2.04 -14.16
C CYS A 338 6.64 0.84 -14.06
N ILE A 339 7.16 -0.39 -14.20
CA ILE A 339 6.38 -1.62 -14.05
C ILE A 339 5.77 -1.69 -12.66
N ARG A 340 6.57 -1.43 -11.60
CA ARG A 340 6.12 -1.46 -10.21
C ARG A 340 5.10 -0.36 -9.89
N VAL A 341 5.29 0.84 -10.42
CA VAL A 341 4.32 1.95 -10.28
C VAL A 341 2.97 1.59 -10.92
N ALA A 342 2.99 0.99 -12.12
CA ALA A 342 1.76 0.51 -12.77
C ALA A 342 1.09 -0.62 -11.97
N ALA A 343 1.88 -1.58 -11.47
CA ALA A 343 1.44 -2.68 -10.63
C ALA A 343 0.76 -2.19 -9.35
N TRP A 344 1.39 -1.28 -8.63
CA TRP A 344 0.85 -0.73 -7.38
C TRP A 344 -0.38 0.15 -7.59
N THR A 345 -0.45 0.87 -8.72
CA THR A 345 -1.67 1.60 -9.09
C THR A 345 -2.82 0.62 -9.33
N PHE A 346 -2.54 -0.50 -10.01
CA PHE A 346 -3.52 -1.56 -10.24
C PHE A 346 -4.00 -2.22 -8.93
N ILE A 347 -3.08 -2.46 -7.96
CA ILE A 347 -3.43 -2.99 -6.64
C ILE A 347 -4.31 -2.00 -5.88
N ASN A 348 -3.92 -0.73 -5.79
CA ASN A 348 -4.69 0.30 -5.09
C ASN A 348 -6.12 0.40 -5.62
N ASP A 349 -6.29 0.38 -6.94
CA ASP A 349 -7.58 0.39 -7.59
C ASP A 349 -8.41 -0.89 -7.28
N SER A 350 -7.75 -2.06 -7.17
CA SER A 350 -8.40 -3.32 -6.81
C SER A 350 -8.81 -3.37 -5.34
N LEU A 351 -8.00 -2.80 -4.44
CA LEU A 351 -8.33 -2.71 -3.01
C LEU A 351 -9.50 -1.73 -2.77
N MET A 352 -9.59 -0.64 -3.54
CA MET A 352 -10.78 0.22 -3.50
C MET A 352 -12.04 -0.52 -3.96
N ALA A 353 -11.93 -1.42 -4.91
CA ALA A 353 -13.07 -2.26 -5.31
C ALA A 353 -13.46 -3.28 -4.23
N LEU A 354 -12.48 -3.84 -3.52
CA LEU A 354 -12.74 -4.79 -2.42
C LEU A 354 -13.35 -4.10 -1.20
N PHE A 355 -12.67 -3.08 -0.67
CA PHE A 355 -13.04 -2.48 0.62
C PHE A 355 -14.19 -1.47 0.53
N CYS A 356 -14.32 -0.79 -0.60
CA CYS A 356 -15.24 0.36 -0.74
C CYS A 356 -16.27 0.19 -1.88
N ASN A 357 -16.34 -0.97 -2.53
CA ASN A 357 -17.18 -1.20 -3.70
C ASN A 357 -16.98 -0.16 -4.82
N ASN A 358 -15.80 0.46 -4.91
CA ASN A 358 -15.52 1.41 -5.97
C ASN A 358 -15.28 0.69 -7.30
N PRO A 359 -15.96 1.04 -8.39
CA PRO A 359 -15.73 0.40 -9.69
C PRO A 359 -14.27 0.52 -10.12
N PRO A 360 -13.60 -0.59 -10.46
CA PRO A 360 -12.20 -0.56 -10.87
C PRO A 360 -12.02 0.14 -12.22
N ILE A 361 -10.97 0.95 -12.35
CA ILE A 361 -10.68 1.80 -13.52
C ILE A 361 -9.75 1.11 -14.50
N MET A 362 -8.76 0.38 -13.99
CA MET A 362 -7.82 -0.38 -14.81
C MET A 362 -8.40 -1.76 -15.13
N THR A 363 -8.02 -2.34 -16.25
CA THR A 363 -8.41 -3.71 -16.62
C THR A 363 -7.19 -4.64 -16.64
N ALA A 364 -7.39 -5.93 -16.34
CA ALA A 364 -6.32 -6.90 -16.46
C ALA A 364 -5.81 -7.02 -17.92
N LYS A 365 -6.68 -6.76 -18.91
CA LYS A 365 -6.31 -6.81 -20.33
C LYS A 365 -5.33 -5.74 -20.76
N GLU A 366 -5.35 -4.55 -20.15
CA GLU A 366 -4.41 -3.48 -20.46
C GLU A 366 -3.04 -3.69 -19.79
N MET A 367 -2.96 -4.52 -18.75
CA MET A 367 -1.74 -4.85 -18.02
C MET A 367 -0.89 -5.88 -18.80
N THR A 368 -0.41 -5.48 -19.97
CA THR A 368 0.36 -6.33 -20.90
C THR A 368 1.87 -6.31 -20.62
N GLY A 369 2.32 -5.45 -19.72
CA GLY A 369 3.70 -5.37 -19.25
C GLY A 369 4.09 -6.59 -18.40
N TYR A 370 5.39 -6.71 -18.13
CA TYR A 370 5.86 -7.77 -17.25
C TYR A 370 5.30 -7.60 -15.82
N LEU A 371 5.15 -8.74 -15.13
CA LEU A 371 5.07 -8.75 -13.68
C LEU A 371 6.37 -8.18 -13.11
N PRO A 372 6.36 -7.51 -11.95
CA PRO A 372 7.59 -7.04 -11.30
C PRO A 372 8.64 -8.14 -11.17
N CYS A 373 9.90 -7.81 -11.36
CA CYS A 373 10.98 -8.79 -11.22
C CYS A 373 11.14 -9.24 -9.76
N ALA A 374 11.84 -10.35 -9.56
CA ALA A 374 12.17 -10.86 -8.23
C ALA A 374 12.97 -9.82 -7.42
N ASN A 375 12.77 -9.81 -6.11
CA ASN A 375 13.36 -8.80 -5.23
C ASN A 375 14.89 -8.84 -5.21
N ASP A 376 15.49 -10.01 -5.38
CA ASP A 376 16.94 -10.16 -5.45
C ASP A 376 17.56 -9.40 -6.64
N ILE A 377 16.86 -9.33 -7.77
CA ILE A 377 17.28 -8.52 -8.94
C ILE A 377 17.01 -7.04 -8.69
N TRP A 378 15.82 -6.73 -8.15
CA TRP A 378 15.41 -5.36 -7.84
C TRP A 378 16.34 -4.67 -6.83
N GLU A 379 16.80 -5.40 -5.83
CA GLU A 379 17.67 -4.88 -4.76
C GLU A 379 19.18 -4.89 -5.15
N ALA A 380 19.52 -5.11 -6.41
CA ALA A 380 20.90 -4.98 -6.87
C ALA A 380 21.37 -3.53 -6.73
N ASP A 381 22.48 -3.32 -6.02
CA ASP A 381 23.04 -2.02 -5.68
C ASP A 381 24.07 -1.50 -6.70
N SER A 382 24.42 -2.34 -7.65
CA SER A 382 25.43 -2.04 -8.66
C SER A 382 25.13 -2.77 -9.98
N SER A 383 25.71 -2.29 -11.07
CA SER A 383 25.61 -2.94 -12.37
C SER A 383 26.23 -4.34 -12.39
N VAL A 384 27.25 -4.58 -11.57
CA VAL A 384 27.89 -5.90 -11.44
C VAL A 384 26.95 -6.87 -10.75
N ALA A 385 26.42 -6.49 -9.58
CA ALA A 385 25.45 -7.31 -8.84
C ALA A 385 24.17 -7.56 -9.65
N PHE A 386 23.76 -6.60 -10.47
CA PHE A 386 22.65 -6.75 -11.40
C PHE A 386 22.96 -7.80 -12.47
N GLN A 387 24.11 -7.70 -13.15
CA GLN A 387 24.50 -8.64 -14.20
C GLN A 387 24.58 -10.08 -13.69
N GLU A 388 25.22 -10.30 -12.54
CA GLU A 388 25.33 -11.63 -11.92
C GLU A 388 23.97 -12.29 -11.63
N ARG A 389 22.97 -11.49 -11.28
CA ARG A 389 21.62 -11.97 -10.92
C ARG A 389 20.68 -12.03 -12.13
N ALA A 390 20.87 -11.14 -13.11
CA ALA A 390 19.98 -10.98 -14.26
C ALA A 390 20.23 -12.01 -15.37
N GLU A 391 21.47 -12.49 -15.56
CA GLU A 391 21.83 -13.43 -16.66
C GLU A 391 20.94 -14.67 -16.74
N GLN A 392 20.33 -15.09 -15.62
CA GLN A 392 19.50 -16.29 -15.56
C GLN A 392 18.01 -16.03 -15.40
N LYS A 393 17.57 -14.77 -15.09
CA LYS A 393 16.22 -14.54 -14.54
C LYS A 393 15.47 -13.33 -15.12
N LEU A 394 16.08 -12.48 -15.95
CA LEU A 394 15.49 -11.22 -16.37
C LEU A 394 14.27 -11.40 -17.29
N ILE A 395 14.33 -12.38 -18.18
CA ILE A 395 13.22 -12.69 -19.08
C ILE A 395 12.30 -13.69 -18.40
N ARG A 396 11.13 -13.20 -18.00
CA ARG A 396 10.12 -14.07 -17.37
C ARG A 396 9.58 -15.09 -18.37
N SER A 397 9.50 -16.33 -17.91
CA SER A 397 8.74 -17.39 -18.59
C SER A 397 7.23 -17.14 -18.43
N TYR A 398 6.41 -17.84 -19.22
CA TYR A 398 4.95 -17.78 -19.08
C TYR A 398 4.47 -18.24 -17.68
N PRO A 399 3.52 -17.56 -17.03
CA PRO A 399 2.98 -16.26 -17.41
C PRO A 399 3.95 -15.13 -17.08
N SER A 400 4.22 -14.24 -18.04
CA SER A 400 5.17 -13.13 -17.88
C SER A 400 4.51 -11.81 -17.53
N SER A 401 3.20 -11.68 -17.78
CA SER A 401 2.41 -10.47 -17.56
C SER A 401 1.14 -10.75 -16.75
N TYR A 402 0.54 -9.70 -16.19
CA TYR A 402 -0.77 -9.81 -15.51
C TYR A 402 -1.84 -10.38 -16.44
N ASN A 403 -1.90 -9.88 -17.66
CA ASN A 403 -2.85 -10.34 -18.66
C ASN A 403 -2.73 -11.87 -18.87
N GLU A 404 -1.52 -12.36 -19.07
CA GLU A 404 -1.27 -13.81 -19.23
C GLU A 404 -1.62 -14.59 -17.97
N ALA A 405 -1.22 -14.10 -16.80
CA ALA A 405 -1.49 -14.77 -15.53
C ALA A 405 -2.99 -14.87 -15.26
N VAL A 406 -3.75 -13.80 -15.50
CA VAL A 406 -5.20 -13.80 -15.31
C VAL A 406 -5.91 -14.67 -16.35
N ALA A 407 -5.53 -14.56 -17.63
CA ALA A 407 -6.09 -15.40 -18.68
C ALA A 407 -5.85 -16.89 -18.41
N GLY A 408 -4.65 -17.24 -17.97
CA GLY A 408 -4.29 -18.62 -17.65
C GLY A 408 -5.03 -19.18 -16.44
N ILE A 409 -5.13 -18.42 -15.34
CA ILE A 409 -5.80 -18.91 -14.13
C ILE A 409 -7.32 -19.04 -14.32
N LEU A 410 -7.92 -18.23 -15.21
CA LEU A 410 -9.34 -18.25 -15.57
C LEU A 410 -9.67 -19.25 -16.68
N ALA A 411 -8.69 -19.78 -17.41
CA ALA A 411 -8.89 -20.69 -18.55
C ALA A 411 -9.75 -21.90 -18.16
N ASP A 412 -10.50 -22.45 -19.09
CA ASP A 412 -11.30 -23.66 -18.85
C ASP A 412 -10.38 -24.87 -18.59
N GLU A 413 -9.36 -25.01 -19.41
CA GLU A 413 -8.36 -26.07 -19.27
C GLU A 413 -7.23 -25.66 -18.30
N TRP A 414 -6.81 -26.60 -17.47
CA TRP A 414 -5.68 -26.45 -16.56
C TRP A 414 -4.71 -27.60 -16.78
N THR A 415 -3.89 -27.46 -17.82
CA THR A 415 -2.96 -28.50 -18.24
C THR A 415 -1.80 -28.69 -17.25
N ALA A 416 -1.10 -29.82 -17.34
CA ALA A 416 0.10 -30.06 -16.52
C ALA A 416 1.19 -29.01 -16.77
N VAL A 417 1.36 -28.57 -18.02
CA VAL A 417 2.31 -27.50 -18.41
C VAL A 417 1.94 -26.16 -17.76
N MET A 418 0.66 -25.79 -17.77
CA MET A 418 0.21 -24.56 -17.09
C MET A 418 0.45 -24.66 -15.60
N ARG A 419 0.13 -25.79 -14.98
CA ARG A 419 0.35 -26.00 -13.54
C ARG A 419 1.82 -25.85 -13.17
N GLU A 420 2.71 -26.45 -13.95
CA GLU A 420 4.15 -26.31 -13.74
C GLU A 420 4.61 -24.86 -13.90
N SER A 421 4.14 -24.17 -14.95
CA SER A 421 4.50 -22.76 -15.21
C SER A 421 4.02 -21.83 -14.11
N PHE A 422 2.77 -21.96 -13.68
CA PHE A 422 2.19 -21.17 -12.58
C PHE A 422 2.79 -21.54 -11.22
N GLY A 423 3.24 -22.78 -11.03
CA GLY A 423 3.97 -23.20 -9.84
C GLY A 423 5.30 -22.47 -9.62
N LYS A 424 5.83 -21.78 -10.64
CA LYS A 424 7.05 -20.95 -10.54
C LYS A 424 6.77 -19.52 -10.05
N LEU A 425 5.49 -19.10 -10.02
CA LEU A 425 5.12 -17.79 -9.49
C LEU A 425 5.45 -17.70 -8.00
N ASP A 426 5.99 -16.58 -7.57
CA ASP A 426 6.24 -16.30 -6.16
C ASP A 426 4.99 -15.73 -5.45
N ALA A 427 5.09 -15.51 -4.14
CA ALA A 427 3.97 -14.99 -3.35
C ALA A 427 3.56 -13.57 -3.77
N SER A 428 4.50 -12.74 -4.24
CA SER A 428 4.20 -11.40 -4.76
C SER A 428 3.45 -11.49 -6.08
N ASP A 429 3.86 -12.39 -6.98
CA ASP A 429 3.13 -12.65 -8.23
C ASP A 429 1.69 -13.10 -7.95
N LEU A 430 1.51 -14.03 -7.00
CA LEU A 430 0.18 -14.51 -6.61
C LEU A 430 -0.67 -13.42 -5.94
N PHE A 431 -0.06 -12.49 -5.22
CA PHE A 431 -0.75 -11.30 -4.70
C PHE A 431 -1.26 -10.42 -5.86
N TYR A 432 -0.46 -10.21 -6.90
CA TYR A 432 -0.88 -9.48 -8.09
C TYR A 432 -2.02 -10.19 -8.84
N VAL A 433 -1.94 -11.52 -8.96
CA VAL A 433 -3.03 -12.32 -9.54
C VAL A 433 -4.31 -12.18 -8.70
N CYS A 434 -4.22 -12.22 -7.37
CA CYS A 434 -5.35 -11.98 -6.48
C CYS A 434 -6.00 -10.62 -6.74
N ALA A 435 -5.21 -9.54 -6.84
CA ALA A 435 -5.73 -8.20 -7.16
C ALA A 435 -6.55 -8.18 -8.47
N SER A 436 -6.16 -8.98 -9.45
CA SER A 436 -6.95 -9.16 -10.68
C SER A 436 -8.25 -9.92 -10.44
N LEU A 437 -8.22 -10.99 -9.63
CA LEU A 437 -9.43 -11.75 -9.30
C LEU A 437 -10.45 -10.92 -8.51
N LEU A 438 -10.01 -9.94 -7.71
CA LEU A 438 -10.91 -9.01 -7.02
C LEU A 438 -11.74 -8.16 -7.99
N ARG A 439 -11.19 -7.80 -9.14
CA ARG A 439 -11.93 -7.09 -10.19
C ARG A 439 -12.99 -7.99 -10.83
N HIS A 440 -12.64 -9.23 -11.09
CA HIS A 440 -13.61 -10.22 -11.56
C HIS A 440 -14.71 -10.47 -10.52
N LEU A 441 -14.38 -10.49 -9.23
CA LEU A 441 -15.36 -10.56 -8.14
C LEU A 441 -16.30 -9.35 -8.17
N PHE A 442 -15.76 -8.13 -8.33
CA PHE A 442 -16.58 -6.92 -8.42
C PHE A 442 -17.58 -7.02 -9.58
N HIS A 443 -17.12 -7.37 -10.79
CA HIS A 443 -17.99 -7.54 -11.95
C HIS A 443 -19.00 -8.68 -11.77
N CYS A 444 -18.60 -9.78 -11.13
CA CYS A 444 -19.48 -10.91 -10.84
C CYS A 444 -20.67 -10.50 -9.94
N ARG A 445 -20.44 -9.57 -9.00
CA ARG A 445 -21.49 -9.07 -8.08
C ARG A 445 -22.37 -7.99 -8.70
N THR A 446 -21.81 -7.13 -9.56
CA THR A 446 -22.44 -5.87 -9.99
C THR A 446 -22.97 -5.89 -11.41
N ALA A 447 -22.51 -6.82 -12.25
CA ALA A 447 -22.95 -6.93 -13.63
C ALA A 447 -23.85 -8.15 -13.83
N ALA A 448 -24.80 -8.06 -14.76
CA ALA A 448 -25.57 -9.21 -15.23
C ALA A 448 -24.68 -10.09 -16.12
N VAL A 449 -23.85 -10.92 -15.48
CA VAL A 449 -22.93 -11.84 -16.16
C VAL A 449 -23.57 -13.20 -16.41
N SER A 450 -23.00 -13.98 -17.33
CA SER A 450 -23.41 -15.37 -17.54
C SER A 450 -23.42 -16.17 -16.24
N PRO A 451 -24.38 -17.10 -16.03
CA PRO A 451 -24.39 -18.00 -14.89
C PRO A 451 -23.09 -18.81 -14.71
N ASP A 452 -22.34 -19.04 -15.78
CA ASP A 452 -21.07 -19.77 -15.74
C ASP A 452 -19.90 -18.91 -15.17
N TYR A 453 -20.04 -17.57 -15.16
CA TYR A 453 -18.99 -16.69 -14.71
C TYR A 453 -18.59 -16.88 -13.24
N PRO A 454 -19.54 -17.00 -12.29
CA PRO A 454 -19.22 -17.36 -10.91
C PRO A 454 -18.46 -18.68 -10.79
N LEU A 455 -18.82 -19.71 -11.57
CA LEU A 455 -18.17 -21.02 -11.56
C LEU A 455 -16.73 -20.94 -12.10
N MET A 456 -16.52 -20.17 -13.16
CA MET A 456 -15.19 -19.90 -13.70
C MET A 456 -14.31 -19.20 -12.65
N LEU A 457 -14.85 -18.22 -11.94
CA LEU A 457 -14.11 -17.50 -10.92
C LEU A 457 -13.80 -18.39 -9.71
N LEU A 458 -14.74 -19.24 -9.26
CA LEU A 458 -14.48 -20.22 -8.20
C LEU A 458 -13.34 -21.17 -8.56
N ARG A 459 -13.31 -21.69 -9.80
CA ARG A 459 -12.19 -22.53 -10.28
C ARG A 459 -10.85 -21.78 -10.23
N ALA A 460 -10.85 -20.50 -10.60
CA ALA A 460 -9.65 -19.67 -10.53
C ALA A 460 -9.16 -19.47 -9.08
N LEU A 461 -10.08 -19.27 -8.14
CA LEU A 461 -9.74 -19.19 -6.71
C LEU A 461 -9.19 -20.52 -6.18
N ASP A 462 -9.74 -21.66 -6.61
CA ASP A 462 -9.23 -22.98 -6.22
C ASP A 462 -7.82 -23.26 -6.78
N ARG A 463 -7.55 -22.82 -8.01
CA ARG A 463 -6.19 -22.89 -8.60
C ARG A 463 -5.22 -22.01 -7.83
N TRP A 464 -5.62 -20.80 -7.50
CA TRP A 464 -4.81 -19.87 -6.69
C TRP A 464 -4.49 -20.50 -5.33
N ASP A 465 -5.48 -21.06 -4.62
CA ASP A 465 -5.28 -21.73 -3.33
C ASP A 465 -4.29 -22.91 -3.44
N SER A 466 -4.29 -23.62 -4.58
CA SER A 466 -3.36 -24.73 -4.78
C SER A 466 -1.90 -24.30 -5.03
N LEU A 467 -1.70 -23.04 -5.46
CA LEU A 467 -0.36 -22.50 -5.75
C LEU A 467 0.27 -21.80 -4.54
N TRP A 468 -0.56 -21.20 -3.68
CA TRP A 468 -0.09 -20.34 -2.59
C TRP A 468 0.82 -21.06 -1.57
N PRO A 469 0.52 -22.28 -1.08
CA PRO A 469 1.36 -22.94 -0.08
C PRO A 469 2.80 -23.09 -0.55
N ASP A 470 3.01 -23.61 -1.76
CA ASP A 470 4.34 -23.82 -2.32
C ASP A 470 5.09 -22.50 -2.54
N ALA A 471 4.38 -21.44 -2.99
CA ALA A 471 4.97 -20.13 -3.16
C ALA A 471 5.38 -19.50 -1.82
N TYR A 472 4.56 -19.68 -0.80
CA TYR A 472 4.83 -19.16 0.55
C TYR A 472 5.97 -19.93 1.24
N GLU A 473 6.04 -21.25 1.07
CA GLU A 473 7.10 -22.07 1.64
C GLU A 473 8.49 -21.79 1.03
N ARG A 474 8.54 -21.35 -0.23
CA ARG A 474 9.80 -20.92 -0.86
C ARG A 474 10.41 -19.65 -0.26
N ILE A 475 9.62 -18.86 0.50
CA ILE A 475 10.13 -17.68 1.17
C ILE A 475 10.83 -18.11 2.45
N PRO A 476 12.08 -17.66 2.69
CA PRO A 476 12.77 -17.87 3.95
C PRO A 476 11.89 -17.45 5.14
N GLU A 477 11.88 -18.23 6.22
CA GLU A 477 10.98 -17.98 7.37
C GLU A 477 11.13 -16.57 7.92
N ASP A 478 12.36 -16.05 7.98
CA ASP A 478 12.66 -14.70 8.44
C ASP A 478 12.11 -13.59 7.52
N ASP A 479 11.92 -13.89 6.23
CA ASP A 479 11.41 -12.93 5.25
C ASP A 479 9.88 -12.95 5.16
N ARG A 480 9.20 -14.01 5.61
CA ARG A 480 7.73 -14.14 5.56
C ARG A 480 7.01 -13.02 6.30
N ARG A 481 7.57 -12.55 7.40
CA ARG A 481 7.04 -11.42 8.17
C ARG A 481 6.99 -10.11 7.35
N TRP A 482 7.87 -9.96 6.36
CA TRP A 482 8.01 -8.75 5.56
C TRP A 482 7.12 -8.69 4.33
N LEU A 483 6.27 -9.68 4.13
CA LEU A 483 5.32 -9.71 3.01
C LEU A 483 4.21 -8.64 3.11
N GLY A 484 4.10 -7.94 4.23
CA GLY A 484 3.06 -6.95 4.43
C GLY A 484 1.65 -7.52 4.22
N ILE A 485 0.79 -6.81 3.49
CA ILE A 485 -0.59 -7.26 3.20
C ILE A 485 -0.62 -8.55 2.36
N ALA A 486 0.42 -8.84 1.59
CA ALA A 486 0.44 -10.03 0.74
C ALA A 486 0.32 -11.34 1.54
N LYS A 487 0.83 -11.39 2.78
CA LYS A 487 0.68 -12.56 3.66
C LYS A 487 -0.78 -12.89 4.01
N HIS A 488 -1.67 -11.92 3.90
CA HIS A 488 -3.10 -12.04 4.20
C HIS A 488 -3.96 -12.32 2.96
N THR A 489 -3.34 -12.55 1.81
CA THR A 489 -4.04 -12.88 0.55
C THR A 489 -4.97 -14.09 0.69
N PRO A 490 -4.62 -15.16 1.44
CA PRO A 490 -5.54 -16.29 1.67
C PRO A 490 -6.87 -15.87 2.32
N GLU A 491 -6.86 -14.91 3.26
CA GLU A 491 -8.08 -14.37 3.86
C GLU A 491 -8.95 -13.67 2.81
N VAL A 492 -8.30 -12.90 1.92
CA VAL A 492 -8.97 -12.19 0.81
C VAL A 492 -9.61 -13.18 -0.18
N ILE A 493 -8.90 -14.25 -0.54
CA ILE A 493 -9.41 -15.31 -1.41
C ILE A 493 -10.61 -16.02 -0.78
N ALA A 494 -10.54 -16.32 0.53
CA ALA A 494 -11.61 -16.98 1.24
C ALA A 494 -12.90 -16.14 1.30
N ILE A 495 -12.79 -14.84 1.64
CA ILE A 495 -13.96 -13.95 1.66
C ILE A 495 -14.53 -13.73 0.27
N SER A 496 -13.65 -13.69 -0.76
CA SER A 496 -14.07 -13.60 -2.17
C SER A 496 -14.89 -14.83 -2.58
N ARG A 497 -14.42 -16.03 -2.22
CA ARG A 497 -15.16 -17.29 -2.46
C ARG A 497 -16.52 -17.28 -1.77
N ARG A 498 -16.58 -16.78 -0.53
CA ARG A 498 -17.84 -16.65 0.20
C ARG A 498 -18.78 -15.68 -0.51
N ALA A 499 -18.29 -14.52 -0.92
CA ALA A 499 -19.09 -13.53 -1.65
C ALA A 499 -19.70 -14.13 -2.93
N ILE A 500 -18.92 -14.89 -3.71
CA ILE A 500 -19.42 -15.53 -4.95
C ILE A 500 -20.52 -16.54 -4.64
N LYS A 501 -20.37 -17.37 -3.60
CA LYS A 501 -21.36 -18.38 -3.21
C LYS A 501 -22.69 -17.78 -2.75
N LEU A 502 -22.68 -16.54 -2.28
CA LEU A 502 -23.88 -15.83 -1.84
C LEU A 502 -24.60 -15.11 -2.98
N ILE A 503 -23.99 -14.95 -4.15
CA ILE A 503 -24.63 -14.30 -5.29
C ILE A 503 -25.90 -15.07 -5.67
N GLY A 504 -27.03 -14.34 -5.76
CA GLY A 504 -28.34 -14.92 -6.07
C GLY A 504 -29.12 -15.49 -4.89
N THR A 505 -28.56 -15.49 -3.68
CA THR A 505 -29.27 -15.91 -2.45
C THR A 505 -30.08 -14.77 -1.85
N GLU A 506 -30.98 -15.08 -0.89
CA GLU A 506 -31.75 -14.05 -0.17
C GLU A 506 -30.83 -13.18 0.70
N GLU A 507 -29.76 -13.74 1.25
CA GLU A 507 -28.76 -13.02 2.04
C GLU A 507 -28.07 -11.94 1.19
N ALA A 508 -27.84 -12.19 -0.10
CA ALA A 508 -27.24 -11.20 -0.99
C ALA A 508 -28.12 -9.95 -1.15
N LYS A 509 -29.46 -10.11 -1.08
CA LYS A 509 -30.39 -8.99 -1.23
C LYS A 509 -30.35 -8.03 -0.03
N THR A 510 -29.96 -8.52 1.14
CA THR A 510 -29.88 -7.73 2.38
C THR A 510 -28.49 -7.16 2.65
N SER A 511 -27.45 -7.72 2.02
CA SER A 511 -26.07 -7.26 2.21
C SER A 511 -25.75 -6.06 1.32
N ALA A 512 -25.54 -4.89 1.91
CA ALA A 512 -25.11 -3.68 1.18
C ALA A 512 -23.79 -3.89 0.42
N TYR A 513 -22.88 -4.70 0.97
CA TYR A 513 -21.64 -5.04 0.29
C TYR A 513 -21.88 -5.83 -1.00
N LEU A 514 -22.73 -6.85 -0.94
CA LEU A 514 -23.00 -7.70 -2.12
C LEU A 514 -23.81 -6.98 -3.21
N GLN A 515 -24.53 -5.92 -2.86
CA GLN A 515 -25.19 -5.05 -3.85
C GLN A 515 -24.21 -4.19 -4.66
N GLY A 516 -22.96 -4.10 -4.25
CA GLY A 516 -21.89 -3.43 -5.02
C GLY A 516 -22.00 -1.90 -5.07
N ILE A 517 -22.72 -1.28 -4.14
CA ILE A 517 -22.87 0.17 -4.09
C ILE A 517 -21.60 0.80 -3.50
N ALA A 518 -20.98 1.71 -4.25
CA ALA A 518 -19.79 2.42 -3.79
C ALA A 518 -20.12 3.34 -2.61
N THR A 519 -19.47 3.12 -1.48
CA THR A 519 -19.72 3.86 -0.24
C THR A 519 -18.54 4.69 0.24
N TYR A 520 -17.31 4.37 -0.20
CA TYR A 520 -16.05 4.90 0.31
C TYR A 520 -15.87 4.66 1.82
N ASP A 521 -16.75 3.85 2.42
CA ASP A 521 -16.74 3.47 3.82
C ASP A 521 -16.42 1.96 3.93
N THR A 522 -15.43 1.64 4.74
CA THR A 522 -15.04 0.24 4.99
C THR A 522 -16.03 -0.48 5.90
N ALA A 523 -16.92 0.23 6.61
CA ALA A 523 -17.93 -0.36 7.50
C ALA A 523 -18.78 -1.39 6.77
N VAL A 524 -19.20 -1.11 5.53
CA VAL A 524 -20.04 -2.02 4.74
C VAL A 524 -19.34 -3.35 4.45
N PHE A 525 -18.03 -3.30 4.15
CA PHE A 525 -17.23 -4.51 3.99
C PHE A 525 -16.96 -5.19 5.35
N HIS A 526 -16.72 -4.41 6.38
CA HIS A 526 -16.51 -4.92 7.74
C HIS A 526 -17.72 -5.72 8.25
N GLU A 527 -18.92 -5.18 8.11
CA GLU A 527 -20.17 -5.88 8.44
C GLU A 527 -20.32 -7.20 7.67
N PHE A 528 -20.00 -7.17 6.37
CA PHE A 528 -20.01 -8.38 5.55
C PHE A 528 -19.02 -9.44 6.08
N VAL A 529 -17.79 -9.06 6.42
CA VAL A 529 -16.80 -9.99 6.98
C VAL A 529 -17.23 -10.51 8.34
N GLN A 530 -17.80 -9.67 9.20
CA GLN A 530 -18.34 -10.09 10.50
C GLN A 530 -19.48 -11.11 10.35
N GLN A 531 -20.46 -10.82 9.50
CA GLN A 531 -21.63 -11.66 9.31
C GLN A 531 -21.25 -13.02 8.70
N PHE A 532 -20.45 -13.03 7.66
CA PHE A 532 -20.21 -14.23 6.86
C PHE A 532 -18.87 -14.94 7.13
N GLY A 533 -17.97 -14.30 7.87
CA GLY A 533 -16.73 -14.92 8.34
C GLY A 533 -16.95 -15.92 9.48
N GLN A 534 -18.01 -15.77 10.28
CA GLN A 534 -18.32 -16.61 11.45
C GLN A 534 -19.21 -17.83 11.14
N GLU A 535 -19.94 -17.86 10.04
CA GLU A 535 -20.92 -18.93 9.72
C GLU A 535 -20.30 -20.31 9.46
N SER A 536 -18.97 -20.42 9.40
CA SER A 536 -18.31 -21.73 9.40
C SER A 536 -18.44 -22.50 10.72
N GLN A 537 -19.05 -21.92 11.76
CA GLN A 537 -19.23 -22.55 13.08
C GLN A 537 -20.58 -23.25 13.28
N GLY A 538 -21.58 -22.97 12.46
CA GLY A 538 -22.97 -23.39 12.70
C GLY A 538 -23.50 -24.63 11.95
N GLY A 539 -22.70 -25.24 11.09
CA GLY A 539 -23.13 -26.31 10.19
C GLY A 539 -23.24 -27.72 10.78
N LYS A 540 -23.28 -27.89 12.11
CA LYS A 540 -23.58 -29.18 12.75
C LYS A 540 -24.58 -28.99 13.87
N ALA A 541 -25.82 -28.85 13.54
CA ALA A 541 -26.94 -29.28 14.37
C ALA A 541 -28.26 -28.96 13.67
N LYS A 542 -28.77 -29.91 12.91
CA LYS A 542 -30.20 -30.27 12.81
C LYS A 542 -30.33 -31.30 11.68
N ASN A 543 -30.15 -32.54 12.07
CA ASN A 543 -30.92 -33.66 11.55
C ASN A 543 -31.36 -34.52 12.73
#